data_466521e8eb9f6287475e9d2eb8c9f5df
#
_entry.id   466521e8eb9f6287475e9d2eb8c9f5df
#
_cell.length_a   1.000
_cell.length_b   1.000
_cell.length_c   1.000
_cell.angle_alpha   90.00
_cell.angle_beta   90.00
_cell.angle_gamma   90.00
#
_symmetry.space_group_name_H-M   'P 1'
#
loop_
_entity.id
_entity.type
_entity.pdbx_description
1 polymer ?
#
loop_
_entity_poly.entity_id
_entity_poly.type
_entity_poly.pdbx_seq_one_letter_code
_entity_poly.pdbx_strand_id
1 'polypeptide(L)'
;MSDIQSVLVNYQSISLAAMDEVALMERVDEKFTVSLKDTLEVLSKISDKYYCLEIDGKRLFNYQTEYFDNDNKTLFKNHQNGKLNRYKIRFRDYVESKKTFLEVKFK
;
A
#
# COMPACT_ATOMS: atom_id res chain seq x y z
N MET A 1 -11.43 -0.07 -12.87
CA MET A 1 -10.14 0.60 -12.56
C MET A 1 -9.87 1.81 -13.43
N SER A 2 -10.52 1.90 -14.58
CA SER A 2 -10.44 3.08 -15.43
C SER A 2 -10.85 4.38 -14.72
N ASP A 3 -11.80 4.31 -13.78
CA ASP A 3 -12.25 5.48 -13.04
C ASP A 3 -11.18 6.05 -12.13
N ILE A 4 -10.42 5.16 -11.45
CA ILE A 4 -9.29 5.58 -10.61
C ILE A 4 -8.18 6.14 -11.51
N GLN A 5 -7.88 5.49 -12.62
CA GLN A 5 -6.88 5.98 -13.56
C GLN A 5 -7.23 7.37 -14.09
N SER A 6 -8.49 7.61 -14.39
CA SER A 6 -8.97 8.91 -14.89
C SER A 6 -8.78 10.03 -13.87
N VAL A 7 -8.92 9.73 -12.58
CA VAL A 7 -8.66 10.69 -11.52
C VAL A 7 -7.17 10.92 -11.33
N LEU A 8 -6.38 9.85 -11.37
CA LEU A 8 -4.93 9.93 -11.14
C LEU A 8 -4.17 10.70 -12.21
N VAL A 9 -4.68 10.77 -13.44
CA VAL A 9 -4.01 11.55 -14.48
C VAL A 9 -3.97 13.05 -14.19
N ASN A 10 -4.82 13.52 -13.29
CA ASN A 10 -4.85 14.93 -12.87
C ASN A 10 -3.78 15.26 -11.84
N TYR A 11 -3.10 14.25 -11.30
CA TYR A 11 -2.03 14.45 -10.32
C TYR A 11 -0.71 14.69 -11.01
N GLN A 12 0.13 15.53 -10.40
CA GLN A 12 1.53 15.60 -10.79
C GLN A 12 2.22 14.32 -10.36
N SER A 13 3.11 13.81 -11.19
CA SER A 13 3.83 12.59 -10.90
C SER A 13 5.04 12.84 -10.03
N ILE A 14 5.43 11.81 -9.25
CA ILE A 14 6.70 11.78 -8.55
C ILE A 14 7.37 10.43 -8.84
N SER A 15 8.66 10.45 -9.08
CA SER A 15 9.43 9.24 -9.32
C SER A 15 9.79 8.55 -8.01
N LEU A 16 10.13 7.26 -8.10
CA LEU A 16 10.56 6.49 -6.93
C LEU A 16 11.83 7.09 -6.32
N ALA A 17 12.78 7.53 -7.15
CA ALA A 17 14.01 8.16 -6.67
C ALA A 17 13.73 9.47 -5.93
N ALA A 18 12.79 10.29 -6.41
CA ALA A 18 12.40 11.52 -5.74
C ALA A 18 11.68 11.25 -4.41
N MET A 19 10.91 10.16 -4.33
CA MET A 19 10.27 9.76 -3.07
C MET A 19 11.29 9.35 -2.01
N ASP A 20 12.37 8.71 -2.41
CA ASP A 20 13.41 8.30 -1.46
C ASP A 20 14.08 9.51 -0.80
N GLU A 21 14.14 10.66 -1.48
CA GLU A 21 14.71 11.89 -0.92
C GLU A 21 13.82 12.50 0.17
N VAL A 22 12.53 12.19 0.17
CA VAL A 22 11.56 12.71 1.13
C VAL A 22 11.03 11.63 2.07
N ALA A 23 11.76 10.52 2.20
CA ALA A 23 11.38 9.43 3.09
C ALA A 23 11.27 9.89 4.52
N LEU A 24 10.18 9.53 5.19
CA LEU A 24 9.93 9.88 6.58
C LEU A 24 10.41 8.77 7.50
N MET A 25 11.15 9.14 8.54
CA MET A 25 11.65 8.20 9.55
C MET A 25 10.54 7.73 10.47
N GLU A 26 9.59 8.61 10.77
CA GLU A 26 8.43 8.32 11.63
C GLU A 26 7.16 8.67 10.88
N ARG A 27 6.17 7.79 11.00
CA ARG A 27 4.86 8.04 10.41
C ARG A 27 3.77 7.32 11.19
N VAL A 28 2.57 7.86 11.12
CA VAL A 28 1.37 7.23 11.64
C VAL A 28 0.50 6.87 10.46
N ASP A 29 0.10 5.61 10.37
CA ASP A 29 -0.80 5.13 9.32
C ASP A 29 -2.18 4.87 9.92
N GLU A 30 -3.20 5.42 9.31
CA GLU A 30 -4.59 5.11 9.64
C GLU A 30 -5.26 4.50 8.42
N LYS A 31 -6.07 3.48 8.65
CA LYS A 31 -6.75 2.76 7.57
C LYS A 31 -8.25 2.89 7.72
N PHE A 32 -8.90 3.20 6.62
CA PHE A 32 -10.35 3.35 6.57
C PHE A 32 -10.91 2.46 5.48
N THR A 33 -12.09 1.90 5.72
CA THR A 33 -12.85 1.21 4.69
C THR A 33 -13.83 2.22 4.09
N VAL A 34 -13.69 2.47 2.79
CA VAL A 34 -14.53 3.43 2.09
C VAL A 34 -15.02 2.85 0.77
N SER A 35 -16.11 3.37 0.26
CA SER A 35 -16.62 2.99 -1.05
C SER A 35 -15.73 3.52 -2.17
N LEU A 36 -15.80 2.89 -3.34
CA LEU A 36 -15.09 3.40 -4.53
C LEU A 36 -15.54 4.83 -4.88
N LYS A 37 -16.82 5.11 -4.77
CA LYS A 37 -17.37 6.43 -5.05
C LYS A 37 -16.75 7.49 -4.14
N ASP A 38 -16.68 7.22 -2.84
CA ASP A 38 -16.11 8.18 -1.89
C ASP A 38 -14.61 8.35 -2.11
N THR A 39 -13.91 7.27 -2.45
CA THR A 39 -12.48 7.30 -2.78
C THR A 39 -12.23 8.22 -3.97
N LEU A 40 -12.98 8.07 -5.05
CA LEU A 40 -12.83 8.90 -6.24
C LEU A 40 -13.12 10.37 -5.95
N GLU A 41 -14.12 10.64 -5.13
CA GLU A 41 -14.47 11.99 -4.74
C GLU A 41 -13.35 12.67 -3.94
N VAL A 42 -12.81 11.98 -2.95
CA VAL A 42 -11.69 12.50 -2.15
C VAL A 42 -10.47 12.73 -3.02
N LEU A 43 -10.08 11.75 -3.84
CA LEU A 43 -8.91 11.87 -4.71
C LEU A 43 -9.05 13.04 -5.69
N SER A 44 -10.25 13.30 -6.19
CA SER A 44 -10.49 14.43 -7.10
C SER A 44 -10.29 15.77 -6.40
N LYS A 45 -10.60 15.85 -5.11
CA LYS A 45 -10.52 17.10 -4.35
C LYS A 45 -9.11 17.46 -3.90
N ILE A 46 -8.22 16.50 -3.78
CA ILE A 46 -6.89 16.72 -3.23
C ILE A 46 -5.77 16.65 -4.28
N SER A 47 -6.12 16.61 -5.56
CA SER A 47 -5.16 16.44 -6.65
C SER A 47 -4.13 17.57 -6.76
N ASP A 48 -4.45 18.77 -6.27
CA ASP A 48 -3.56 19.92 -6.28
C ASP A 48 -2.60 19.94 -5.08
N LYS A 49 -2.79 19.05 -4.11
CA LYS A 49 -2.03 19.04 -2.85
C LYS A 49 -1.05 17.89 -2.73
N TYR A 50 -1.17 16.87 -3.58
CA TYR A 50 -0.39 15.65 -3.50
C TYR A 50 0.15 15.23 -4.84
N TYR A 51 1.28 14.54 -4.83
CA TYR A 51 1.84 13.90 -6.01
C TYR A 51 1.37 12.45 -6.09
N CYS A 52 1.35 11.91 -7.30
CA CYS A 52 1.08 10.49 -7.52
C CYS A 52 2.37 9.80 -7.95
N LEU A 53 2.72 8.71 -7.27
CA LEU A 53 3.90 7.92 -7.63
C LEU A 53 3.69 7.29 -9.02
N GLU A 54 4.66 7.49 -9.90
CA GLU A 54 4.65 6.90 -11.23
C GLU A 54 5.94 6.10 -11.44
N ILE A 55 5.78 4.85 -11.83
CA ILE A 55 6.88 3.94 -12.14
C ILE A 55 6.59 3.30 -13.50
N ASP A 56 7.50 3.48 -14.47
CA ASP A 56 7.36 2.97 -15.82
C ASP A 56 6.03 3.37 -16.48
N GLY A 57 5.61 4.61 -16.28
CA GLY A 57 4.38 5.15 -16.85
C GLY A 57 3.10 4.67 -16.17
N LYS A 58 3.21 3.97 -15.05
CA LYS A 58 2.06 3.44 -14.31
C LYS A 58 1.90 4.12 -12.97
N ARG A 59 0.65 4.37 -12.58
CA ARG A 59 0.28 4.99 -11.31
C ARG A 59 -0.57 4.09 -10.43
N LEU A 60 -1.10 2.99 -10.99
CA LEU A 60 -1.76 1.92 -10.25
C LEU A 60 -0.89 0.68 -10.35
N PHE A 61 -0.69 0.04 -9.21
CA PHE A 61 0.21 -1.10 -9.11
C PHE A 61 -0.54 -2.29 -8.52
N ASN A 62 -0.26 -3.47 -9.05
CA ASN A 62 -0.80 -4.70 -8.53
C ASN A 62 0.25 -5.39 -7.66
N TYR A 63 -0.21 -5.98 -6.57
CA TYR A 63 0.64 -6.86 -5.79
C TYR A 63 -0.18 -8.04 -5.28
N GLN A 64 0.50 -9.16 -5.08
CA GLN A 64 -0.08 -10.35 -4.49
C GLN A 64 0.64 -10.61 -3.17
N THR A 65 -0.14 -10.98 -2.15
CA THR A 65 0.40 -11.22 -0.83
C THR A 65 0.03 -12.62 -0.36
N GLU A 66 1.03 -13.37 0.10
CA GLU A 66 0.83 -14.65 0.77
C GLU A 66 1.30 -14.52 2.20
N TYR A 67 0.40 -14.81 3.16
CA TYR A 67 0.75 -14.80 4.57
C TYR A 67 1.13 -16.19 5.02
N PHE A 68 2.10 -16.24 5.91
CA PHE A 68 2.56 -17.48 6.50
C PHE A 68 2.15 -17.58 7.95
N ASP A 69 1.85 -18.78 8.37
CA ASP A 69 1.48 -19.10 9.74
C ASP A 69 1.85 -20.55 10.01
N ASN A 70 1.79 -20.96 11.27
CA ASN A 70 1.94 -22.37 11.62
C ASN A 70 0.58 -23.10 11.51
N ASP A 71 0.60 -24.43 11.71
CA ASP A 71 -0.60 -25.25 11.60
C ASP A 71 -1.69 -24.83 12.58
N ASN A 72 -1.31 -24.28 13.74
CA ASN A 72 -2.24 -23.81 14.75
C ASN A 72 -2.74 -22.40 14.49
N LYS A 73 -2.29 -21.75 13.42
CA LYS A 73 -2.66 -20.37 13.05
C LYS A 73 -2.37 -19.38 14.17
N THR A 74 -1.22 -19.51 14.81
CA THR A 74 -0.82 -18.70 15.96
C THR A 74 -0.77 -17.21 15.60
N LEU A 75 -0.17 -16.86 14.47
CA LEU A 75 -0.04 -15.46 14.04
C LEU A 75 -1.40 -14.84 13.73
N PHE A 76 -2.27 -15.59 13.08
CA PHE A 76 -3.64 -15.15 12.79
C PHE A 76 -4.41 -14.89 14.09
N LYS A 77 -4.33 -15.83 15.04
CA LYS A 77 -5.03 -15.70 16.33
C LYS A 77 -4.51 -14.51 17.13
N ASN A 78 -3.19 -14.30 17.14
CA ASN A 78 -2.60 -13.15 17.82
C ASN A 78 -3.09 -11.82 17.23
N HIS A 79 -3.19 -11.73 15.91
CA HIS A 79 -3.73 -10.55 15.25
C HIS A 79 -5.20 -10.34 15.58
N GLN A 80 -6.00 -11.42 15.51
CA GLN A 80 -7.44 -11.36 15.76
C GLN A 80 -7.74 -10.95 17.20
N ASN A 81 -6.92 -11.39 18.16
CA ASN A 81 -7.07 -11.08 19.56
C ASN A 81 -6.41 -9.76 19.98
N GLY A 82 -5.83 -9.04 19.05
CA GLY A 82 -5.17 -7.76 19.35
C GLY A 82 -3.93 -7.86 20.22
N LYS A 83 -3.26 -9.03 20.22
CA LYS A 83 -2.06 -9.23 21.03
C LYS A 83 -0.96 -8.25 20.65
N LEU A 84 -0.32 -7.65 21.65
CA LEU A 84 0.86 -6.81 21.44
C LEU A 84 2.09 -7.68 21.12
N ASN A 85 3.08 -7.10 20.47
CA ASN A 85 4.32 -7.80 20.09
C ASN A 85 4.06 -9.03 19.23
N ARG A 86 3.28 -8.85 18.17
CA ARG A 86 2.95 -9.93 17.25
C ARG A 86 3.72 -9.80 15.94
N TYR A 87 3.95 -10.95 15.28
CA TYR A 87 4.62 -11.01 13.99
C TYR A 87 3.62 -11.21 12.86
N LYS A 88 3.96 -10.67 11.70
CA LYS A 88 3.36 -11.01 10.41
C LYS A 88 4.48 -11.39 9.46
N ILE A 89 4.34 -12.54 8.84
CA ILE A 89 5.30 -13.03 7.86
C ILE A 89 4.58 -13.20 6.53
N ARG A 90 5.09 -12.58 5.47
CA ARG A 90 4.45 -12.64 4.17
C ARG A 90 5.45 -12.55 3.03
N PHE A 91 5.10 -13.17 1.89
CA PHE A 91 5.68 -12.82 0.60
C PHE A 91 4.79 -11.80 -0.07
N ARG A 92 5.40 -10.81 -0.70
CA ARG A 92 4.66 -9.84 -1.50
C ARG A 92 5.30 -9.72 -2.87
N ASP A 93 4.52 -10.07 -3.90
CA ASP A 93 4.89 -9.96 -5.29
C ASP A 93 4.40 -8.64 -5.85
N TYR A 94 5.32 -7.82 -6.34
CA TYR A 94 4.98 -6.61 -7.08
C TYR A 94 4.96 -6.95 -8.57
N VAL A 95 3.77 -7.09 -9.12
CA VAL A 95 3.54 -7.68 -10.44
C VAL A 95 4.28 -6.92 -11.56
N GLU A 96 4.17 -5.59 -11.56
CA GLU A 96 4.74 -4.76 -12.62
C GLU A 96 6.27 -4.75 -12.60
N SER A 97 6.88 -4.74 -11.44
CA SER A 97 8.34 -4.74 -11.30
C SER A 97 8.95 -6.13 -11.27
N LYS A 98 8.12 -7.17 -11.20
CA LYS A 98 8.54 -8.58 -11.11
C LYS A 98 9.48 -8.85 -9.94
N LYS A 99 9.27 -8.16 -8.84
CA LYS A 99 10.05 -8.31 -7.62
C LYS A 99 9.22 -8.95 -6.53
N THR A 100 9.82 -9.89 -5.79
CA THR A 100 9.20 -10.57 -4.66
C THR A 100 10.00 -10.27 -3.40
N PHE A 101 9.31 -9.88 -2.34
CA PHE A 101 9.96 -9.61 -1.06
C PHE A 101 9.39 -10.52 0.02
N LEU A 102 10.28 -11.07 0.84
CA LEU A 102 9.90 -11.68 2.11
C LEU A 102 9.88 -10.56 3.16
N GLU A 103 8.73 -10.33 3.74
CA GLU A 103 8.57 -9.29 4.73
C GLU A 103 8.20 -9.89 6.07
N VAL A 104 8.92 -9.49 7.10
CA VAL A 104 8.63 -9.86 8.49
C VAL A 104 8.34 -8.56 9.23
N LYS A 105 7.13 -8.44 9.76
CA LYS A 105 6.72 -7.27 10.53
C LYS A 105 6.48 -7.67 11.97
N PHE A 106 7.05 -6.89 12.86
CA PHE A 106 6.83 -7.01 14.30
C PHE A 106 6.13 -5.74 14.80
N LYS A 107 5.08 -5.94 15.59
CA LYS A 107 4.30 -4.80 16.03
C LYS A 107 3.98 -4.86 17.53
#